data_d353d8b823d8a8aa5de7a40cf5a68872
#
_entry.id   d353d8b823d8a8aa5de7a40cf5a68872
#
_cell.length_a   1.000
_cell.length_b   1.000
_cell.length_c   1.000
_cell.angle_alpha   90.00
_cell.angle_beta   90.00
_cell.angle_gamma   90.00
#
_symmetry.space_group_name_H-M   'P 1'
#
loop_
_entity.id
_entity.type
_entity.pdbx_description
1 polymer ?
#
loop_
_entity_poly.entity_id
_entity_poly.type
_entity_poly.pdbx_seq_one_letter_code
_entity_poly.pdbx_strand_id
1 'polypeptide(L)'
;MARMSRQLVEYGLKWSWTDARVEQCLRNRDCVVLAARDRRRLVGFAIMEFYDIHAHLALLAVQPGYQRQGLGRALLEWLEASARTAGIFSIRLELRASNDSARLFYERLGYREAGRKQAYYDGREDAVRMLHDLAVTTTSGAAPPQ
;
A
#
# COMPACT_ATOMS: atom_id res chain seq x y z
N MET A 1 9.84 9.92 -5.81
CA MET A 1 8.61 9.16 -5.56
C MET A 1 7.58 9.37 -6.65
N ALA A 2 7.21 10.59 -6.97
CA ALA A 2 6.19 10.82 -7.98
C ALA A 2 6.53 10.20 -9.34
N ARG A 3 7.79 10.26 -9.76
CA ARG A 3 8.22 9.61 -11.01
C ARG A 3 8.02 8.11 -10.96
N MET A 4 8.34 7.47 -9.84
CA MET A 4 8.13 6.03 -9.67
C MET A 4 6.65 5.68 -9.69
N SER A 5 5.81 6.49 -9.07
CA SER A 5 4.37 6.28 -9.11
C SER A 5 3.87 6.30 -10.55
N ARG A 6 4.28 7.30 -11.33
CA ARG A 6 3.88 7.41 -12.73
C ARG A 6 4.33 6.22 -13.56
N GLN A 7 5.56 5.74 -13.35
CA GLN A 7 6.13 4.66 -14.16
C GLN A 7 5.66 3.28 -13.73
N LEU A 8 5.48 3.05 -12.43
CA LEU A 8 5.29 1.71 -11.89
C LEU A 8 3.84 1.44 -11.46
N VAL A 9 3.12 2.45 -11.03
CA VAL A 9 1.77 2.30 -10.50
C VAL A 9 0.73 2.87 -11.45
N GLU A 10 0.94 4.07 -11.93
CA GLU A 10 -0.03 4.82 -12.72
C GLU A 10 0.22 4.74 -14.22
N TYR A 11 1.06 3.80 -14.67
CA TYR A 11 1.37 3.65 -16.08
C TYR A 11 0.09 3.46 -16.90
N GLY A 12 -0.06 4.29 -17.92
CA GLY A 12 -1.24 4.24 -18.78
C GLY A 12 -2.48 4.90 -18.20
N LEU A 13 -2.39 5.47 -16.98
CA LEU A 13 -3.49 6.17 -16.33
C LEU A 13 -3.15 7.64 -16.16
N LYS A 14 -4.15 8.43 -15.81
CA LYS A 14 -3.93 9.82 -15.47
C LYS A 14 -3.02 9.89 -14.23
N TRP A 15 -1.94 10.64 -14.36
CA TRP A 15 -0.96 10.77 -13.27
C TRP A 15 -1.55 11.62 -12.13
N SER A 16 -1.84 10.97 -11.02
CA SER A 16 -2.44 11.64 -9.85
C SER A 16 -1.44 11.92 -8.73
N TRP A 17 -0.38 11.13 -8.61
CA TRP A 17 0.63 11.33 -7.57
C TRP A 17 1.79 12.19 -8.06
N THR A 18 1.51 13.48 -8.21
CA THR A 18 2.50 14.48 -8.63
C THR A 18 3.47 14.80 -7.49
N ASP A 19 4.56 15.52 -7.82
CA ASP A 19 5.49 15.99 -6.81
C ASP A 19 4.79 16.80 -5.72
N ALA A 20 3.86 17.68 -6.11
CA ALA A 20 3.12 18.51 -5.16
C ALA A 20 2.28 17.66 -4.20
N ARG A 21 1.64 16.60 -4.70
CA ARG A 21 0.84 15.70 -3.88
C ARG A 21 1.69 14.91 -2.90
N VAL A 22 2.85 14.44 -3.33
CA VAL A 22 3.80 13.75 -2.45
C VAL A 22 4.29 14.68 -1.36
N GLU A 23 4.65 15.92 -1.71
CA GLU A 23 5.08 16.90 -0.72
C GLU A 23 3.98 17.21 0.30
N GLN A 24 2.75 17.34 -0.17
CA GLN A 24 1.60 17.59 0.70
C GLN A 24 1.43 16.44 1.69
N CYS A 25 1.58 15.21 1.22
CA CYS A 25 1.52 14.03 2.07
C CYS A 25 2.64 14.01 3.10
N LEU A 26 3.84 14.43 2.72
CA LEU A 26 4.97 14.50 3.65
C LEU A 26 4.75 15.51 4.78
N ARG A 27 3.90 16.50 4.58
CA ARG A 27 3.58 17.52 5.59
C ARG A 27 2.36 17.15 6.43
N ASN A 28 1.62 16.13 6.05
CA ASN A 28 0.39 15.75 6.71
C ASN A 28 0.70 14.73 7.82
N ARG A 29 0.22 15.01 9.04
CA ARG A 29 0.43 14.14 10.21
C ARG A 29 -0.22 12.77 10.05
N ASP A 30 -1.30 12.71 9.28
CA ASP A 30 -2.07 11.49 9.07
C ASP A 30 -1.62 10.73 7.83
N CYS A 31 -0.46 11.06 7.31
CA CYS A 31 0.10 10.42 6.13
C CYS A 31 1.53 9.97 6.43
N VAL A 32 1.84 8.72 6.15
CA VAL A 32 3.18 8.17 6.31
C VAL A 32 3.75 7.90 4.93
N VAL A 33 4.94 8.43 4.67
CA VAL A 33 5.69 8.16 3.44
C VAL A 33 6.95 7.40 3.86
N LEU A 34 7.04 6.15 3.45
CA LEU A 34 8.17 5.28 3.77
C LEU A 34 9.00 5.07 2.52
N ALA A 35 10.29 5.32 2.59
CA ALA A 35 11.19 5.17 1.46
C ALA A 35 12.25 4.10 1.75
N ALA A 36 12.54 3.28 0.77
CA ALA A 36 13.65 2.35 0.81
C ALA A 36 14.73 2.83 -0.16
N ARG A 37 15.96 2.84 0.31
CA ARG A 37 17.08 3.29 -0.49
C ARG A 37 18.18 2.25 -0.53
N ASP A 38 18.83 2.14 -1.68
CA ASP A 38 20.08 1.43 -1.82
C ASP A 38 21.12 2.53 -1.99
N ARG A 39 21.86 2.78 -0.91
CA ARG A 39 22.76 3.95 -0.81
C ARG A 39 21.93 5.22 -0.97
N ARG A 40 22.12 5.99 -2.06
CA ARG A 40 21.38 7.23 -2.30
C ARG A 40 20.23 7.06 -3.27
N ARG A 41 20.10 5.89 -3.86
CA ARG A 41 19.10 5.63 -4.87
C ARG A 41 17.78 5.20 -4.20
N LEU A 42 16.68 5.84 -4.58
CA LEU A 42 15.37 5.41 -4.14
C LEU A 42 14.98 4.15 -4.91
N VAL A 43 14.79 3.05 -4.22
CA VAL A 43 14.48 1.76 -4.84
C VAL A 43 13.07 1.27 -4.55
N GLY A 44 12.41 1.86 -3.58
CA GLY A 44 11.01 1.55 -3.29
C GLY A 44 10.42 2.57 -2.35
N PHE A 45 9.09 2.65 -2.33
CA PHE A 45 8.41 3.53 -1.38
C PHE A 45 6.96 3.09 -1.21
N ALA A 46 6.38 3.55 -0.11
CA ALA A 46 4.98 3.32 0.17
C ALA A 46 4.38 4.55 0.83
N ILE A 47 3.10 4.79 0.56
CA ILE A 47 2.36 5.90 1.16
C ILE A 47 1.11 5.33 1.80
N MET A 48 0.90 5.64 3.08
CA MET A 48 -0.26 5.20 3.82
C MET A 48 -0.93 6.40 4.48
N GLU A 49 -2.24 6.51 4.29
CA GLU A 49 -3.05 7.55 4.89
C GLU A 49 -3.83 6.96 6.06
N PHE A 50 -3.79 7.63 7.20
CA PHE A 50 -4.44 7.16 8.43
C PHE A 50 -5.75 7.92 8.64
N TYR A 51 -6.80 7.16 8.96
CA TYR A 51 -8.09 7.69 9.36
C TYR A 51 -8.34 7.28 10.81
N ASP A 52 -9.57 7.33 11.31
CA ASP A 52 -9.83 7.04 12.72
C ASP A 52 -9.40 5.63 13.14
N ILE A 53 -9.96 4.63 12.49
CA ILE A 53 -9.71 3.23 12.84
C ILE A 53 -9.22 2.40 11.67
N HIS A 54 -9.09 3.01 10.50
CA HIS A 54 -8.57 2.30 9.33
C HIS A 54 -7.51 3.16 8.65
N ALA A 55 -6.67 2.50 7.88
CA ALA A 55 -5.66 3.17 7.06
C ALA A 55 -5.87 2.75 5.60
N HIS A 56 -5.42 3.60 4.71
CA HIS A 56 -5.48 3.37 3.28
C HIS A 56 -4.07 3.34 2.71
N LEU A 57 -3.67 2.21 2.16
CA LEU A 57 -2.41 2.10 1.44
C LEU A 57 -2.61 2.70 0.06
N ALA A 58 -2.14 3.94 -0.10
CA ALA A 58 -2.36 4.69 -1.33
C ALA A 58 -1.41 4.28 -2.44
N LEU A 59 -0.16 3.97 -2.09
CA LEU A 59 0.86 3.55 -3.04
C LEU A 59 1.83 2.58 -2.39
N LEU A 60 2.28 1.62 -3.18
CA LEU A 60 3.42 0.76 -2.87
C LEU A 60 4.13 0.46 -4.18
N ALA A 61 5.38 0.86 -4.30
CA ALA A 61 6.15 0.69 -5.53
C ALA A 61 7.58 0.26 -5.22
N VAL A 62 8.09 -0.66 -6.03
CA VAL A 62 9.47 -1.16 -5.94
C VAL A 62 10.05 -1.18 -7.34
N GLN A 63 11.26 -0.64 -7.51
CA GLN A 63 11.96 -0.65 -8.80
C GLN A 63 12.12 -2.07 -9.32
N PRO A 64 11.98 -2.30 -10.64
CA PRO A 64 12.01 -3.65 -11.19
C PRO A 64 13.24 -4.48 -10.80
N GLY A 65 14.41 -3.85 -10.72
CA GLY A 65 15.64 -4.56 -10.33
C GLY A 65 15.66 -5.01 -8.88
N TYR A 66 14.74 -4.54 -8.06
CA TYR A 66 14.66 -4.84 -6.63
C TYR A 66 13.41 -5.61 -6.26
N GLN A 67 12.58 -5.96 -7.23
CA GLN A 67 11.39 -6.76 -6.98
C GLN A 67 11.75 -8.21 -6.66
N ARG A 68 10.84 -8.91 -6.00
CA ARG A 68 10.99 -10.31 -5.62
C ARG A 68 12.17 -10.59 -4.66
N GLN A 69 12.61 -9.56 -3.96
CA GLN A 69 13.65 -9.67 -2.94
C GLN A 69 13.10 -9.40 -1.55
N GLY A 70 11.78 -9.35 -1.40
CA GLY A 70 11.14 -9.10 -0.12
C GLY A 70 11.04 -7.63 0.26
N LEU A 71 11.42 -6.71 -0.60
CA LEU A 71 11.39 -5.27 -0.26
C LEU A 71 9.96 -4.75 -0.12
N GLY A 72 9.07 -5.10 -1.03
CA GLY A 72 7.66 -4.71 -0.93
C GLY A 72 7.01 -5.24 0.35
N ARG A 73 7.30 -6.48 0.69
CA ARG A 73 6.83 -7.08 1.92
C ARG A 73 7.37 -6.36 3.15
N ALA A 74 8.66 -6.03 3.15
CA ALA A 74 9.27 -5.32 4.27
C ALA A 74 8.67 -3.93 4.47
N LEU A 75 8.43 -3.20 3.39
CA LEU A 75 7.78 -1.90 3.43
C LEU A 75 6.38 -2.02 4.03
N LEU A 76 5.61 -2.98 3.56
CA LEU A 76 4.23 -3.17 4.01
C LEU A 76 4.18 -3.62 5.47
N GLU A 77 5.05 -4.54 5.88
CA GLU A 77 5.11 -5.00 7.27
C GLU A 77 5.48 -3.87 8.22
N TRP A 78 6.38 -2.99 7.81
CA TRP A 78 6.73 -1.82 8.60
C TRP A 78 5.52 -0.90 8.80
N LEU A 79 4.77 -0.65 7.72
CA LEU A 79 3.56 0.16 7.79
C LEU A 79 2.48 -0.50 8.64
N GLU A 80 2.32 -1.81 8.54
CA GLU A 80 1.37 -2.55 9.37
C GLU A 80 1.70 -2.44 10.85
N ALA A 81 2.97 -2.55 11.20
CA ALA A 81 3.40 -2.38 12.58
C ALA A 81 3.13 -0.97 13.09
N SER A 82 3.39 0.02 12.26
CA SER A 82 3.09 1.42 12.56
C SER A 82 1.59 1.63 12.76
N ALA A 83 0.78 1.03 11.90
CA ALA A 83 -0.68 1.12 12.00
C ALA A 83 -1.20 0.48 13.29
N ARG A 84 -0.68 -0.69 13.66
CA ARG A 84 -1.06 -1.34 14.93
C ARG A 84 -0.74 -0.46 16.13
N THR A 85 0.45 0.13 16.13
CA THR A 85 0.86 1.04 17.20
C THR A 85 -0.08 2.24 17.30
N ALA A 86 -0.59 2.73 16.19
CA ALA A 86 -1.51 3.85 16.14
C ALA A 86 -2.96 3.48 16.47
N GLY A 87 -3.25 2.20 16.73
CA GLY A 87 -4.61 1.76 17.05
C GLY A 87 -5.48 1.52 15.84
N ILE A 88 -4.90 1.32 14.67
CA ILE A 88 -5.63 1.05 13.44
C ILE A 88 -6.09 -0.42 13.42
N PHE A 89 -7.35 -0.65 13.06
CA PHE A 89 -7.92 -2.00 13.01
C PHE A 89 -7.80 -2.65 11.65
N SER A 90 -7.76 -1.88 10.57
CA SER A 90 -7.72 -2.46 9.23
C SER A 90 -6.96 -1.58 8.26
N ILE A 91 -6.39 -2.21 7.24
CA ILE A 91 -5.73 -1.52 6.12
C ILE A 91 -6.50 -1.87 4.86
N ARG A 92 -6.83 -0.87 4.06
CA ARG A 92 -7.55 -1.00 2.79
C ARG A 92 -6.67 -0.52 1.66
N LEU A 93 -6.87 -1.10 0.50
CA LEU A 93 -6.20 -0.67 -0.72
C LEU A 93 -7.08 -0.98 -1.93
N GLU A 94 -6.80 -0.32 -3.05
CA GLU A 94 -7.40 -0.65 -4.33
C GLU A 94 -6.28 -1.00 -5.31
N LEU A 95 -6.58 -1.92 -6.21
CA LEU A 95 -5.67 -2.27 -7.29
C LEU A 95 -6.48 -2.55 -8.55
N ARG A 96 -5.81 -2.50 -9.70
CA ARG A 96 -6.46 -2.80 -10.97
C ARG A 96 -6.93 -4.24 -10.97
N ALA A 97 -8.14 -4.47 -11.45
CA ALA A 97 -8.71 -5.81 -11.52
C ALA A 97 -7.82 -6.77 -12.32
N SER A 98 -7.10 -6.25 -13.31
CA SER A 98 -6.21 -7.04 -14.15
C SER A 98 -4.85 -7.34 -13.52
N ASN A 99 -4.54 -6.72 -12.38
CA ASN A 99 -3.22 -6.88 -11.75
C ASN A 99 -3.19 -8.12 -10.85
N ASP A 100 -3.11 -9.29 -11.45
CA ASP A 100 -3.11 -10.55 -10.73
C ASP A 100 -1.88 -10.72 -9.84
N SER A 101 -0.75 -10.22 -10.30
CA SER A 101 0.51 -10.28 -9.57
C SER A 101 0.42 -9.54 -8.24
N ALA A 102 -0.13 -8.33 -8.26
CA ALA A 102 -0.32 -7.55 -7.04
C ALA A 102 -1.34 -8.21 -6.12
N ARG A 103 -2.43 -8.73 -6.69
CA ARG A 103 -3.44 -9.41 -5.89
C ARG A 103 -2.86 -10.60 -5.13
N LEU A 104 -2.07 -11.44 -5.80
CA LEU A 104 -1.39 -12.56 -5.15
C LEU A 104 -0.43 -12.11 -4.07
N PHE A 105 0.31 -11.03 -4.32
CA PHE A 105 1.23 -10.47 -3.35
C PHE A 105 0.48 -10.11 -2.06
N TYR A 106 -0.62 -9.37 -2.19
CA TYR A 106 -1.39 -8.96 -1.01
C TYR A 106 -2.09 -10.13 -0.33
N GLU A 107 -2.61 -11.08 -1.10
CA GLU A 107 -3.24 -12.27 -0.52
C GLU A 107 -2.27 -13.06 0.35
N ARG A 108 -1.03 -13.20 -0.06
CA ARG A 108 0.00 -13.89 0.72
C ARG A 108 0.32 -13.17 2.02
N LEU A 109 0.04 -11.88 2.10
CA LEU A 109 0.28 -11.08 3.30
C LEU A 109 -0.97 -10.93 4.16
N GLY A 110 -2.03 -11.66 3.85
CA GLY A 110 -3.23 -11.69 4.67
C GLY A 110 -4.36 -10.79 4.20
N TYR A 111 -4.21 -10.14 3.06
CA TYR A 111 -5.27 -9.30 2.50
C TYR A 111 -6.27 -10.17 1.75
N ARG A 112 -7.54 -9.76 1.79
CA ARG A 112 -8.61 -10.44 1.06
C ARG A 112 -9.40 -9.45 0.23
N GLU A 113 -9.99 -9.94 -0.83
CA GLU A 113 -10.85 -9.11 -1.66
C GLU A 113 -12.11 -8.74 -0.87
N ALA A 114 -12.44 -7.46 -0.82
CA ALA A 114 -13.57 -6.94 -0.04
C ALA A 114 -14.57 -6.18 -0.90
N GLY A 115 -14.36 -6.10 -2.20
CA GLY A 115 -15.28 -5.43 -3.11
C GLY A 115 -14.61 -5.07 -4.41
N ARG A 116 -15.44 -4.61 -5.34
CA ARG A 116 -14.99 -4.20 -6.66
C ARG A 116 -15.68 -2.90 -7.03
N LYS A 117 -14.93 -1.96 -7.61
CA LYS A 117 -15.47 -0.70 -8.05
C LYS A 117 -15.28 -0.59 -9.56
N GLN A 118 -16.38 -0.47 -10.28
CA GLN A 118 -16.36 -0.45 -11.73
C GLN A 118 -15.73 0.83 -12.28
N ALA A 119 -14.94 0.67 -13.33
CA ALA A 119 -14.35 1.77 -14.08
C ALA A 119 -13.66 2.81 -13.19
N TYR A 120 -13.06 2.36 -12.11
CA TYR A 120 -12.47 3.24 -11.10
C TYR A 120 -11.25 4.00 -11.66
N TYR A 121 -10.40 3.32 -12.42
CA TYR A 121 -9.17 3.92 -12.94
C TYR A 121 -9.47 4.63 -14.26
N ASP A 122 -9.64 5.96 -14.19
CA ASP A 122 -9.93 6.83 -15.34
C ASP A 122 -11.15 6.39 -16.15
N GLY A 123 -12.12 5.71 -15.50
CA GLY A 123 -13.28 5.20 -16.20
C GLY A 123 -12.98 4.07 -17.16
N ARG A 124 -11.80 3.46 -17.07
CA ARG A 124 -11.36 2.44 -18.04
C ARG A 124 -11.26 1.05 -17.46
N GLU A 125 -10.92 0.95 -16.19
CA GLU A 125 -10.65 -0.34 -15.58
C GLU A 125 -11.26 -0.41 -14.19
N ASP A 126 -11.77 -1.58 -13.82
CA ASP A 126 -12.31 -1.80 -12.49
C ASP A 126 -11.20 -1.84 -11.45
N ALA A 127 -11.54 -1.46 -10.23
CA ALA A 127 -10.68 -1.63 -9.07
C ALA A 127 -11.18 -2.78 -8.22
N VAL A 128 -10.25 -3.55 -7.70
CA VAL A 128 -10.51 -4.54 -6.66
C VAL A 128 -10.08 -3.93 -5.35
N ARG A 129 -10.98 -3.92 -4.37
CA ARG A 129 -10.65 -3.47 -3.02
C ARG A 129 -10.19 -4.66 -2.21
N MET A 130 -9.08 -4.50 -1.52
CA MET A 130 -8.56 -5.51 -0.60
C MET A 130 -8.49 -4.95 0.81
N LEU A 131 -8.62 -5.82 1.78
CA LEU A 131 -8.70 -5.47 3.19
C LEU A 131 -7.87 -6.46 4.01
N HIS A 132 -7.12 -5.92 4.97
CA HIS A 132 -6.43 -6.73 5.97
C HIS A 132 -6.88 -6.27 7.36
N ASP A 133 -7.44 -7.19 8.13
CA ASP A 133 -7.91 -6.92 9.48
C ASP A 133 -6.77 -7.16 10.47
N LEU A 134 -6.19 -6.09 10.96
CA LEU A 134 -5.04 -6.18 11.85
C LEU A 134 -5.40 -6.70 13.24
N ALA A 135 -6.60 -6.41 13.70
CA ALA A 135 -7.04 -6.85 15.01
C ALA A 135 -7.17 -8.37 15.06
N VAL A 136 -7.77 -8.95 14.02
CA VAL A 136 -7.90 -10.41 13.93
C VAL A 136 -6.54 -11.06 13.85
N THR A 137 -5.66 -10.55 13.00
CA THR A 137 -4.31 -11.08 12.85
C THR A 137 -3.54 -11.02 14.16
N THR A 138 -3.62 -9.88 14.85
CA THR A 138 -2.94 -9.71 16.13
C THR A 138 -3.45 -10.70 17.17
N THR A 139 -4.75 -10.86 17.25
CA THR A 139 -5.36 -11.79 18.18
C THR A 139 -4.94 -13.23 17.89
N SER A 140 -4.95 -13.60 16.64
CA SER A 140 -4.50 -14.95 16.25
C SER A 140 -3.05 -15.16 16.60
N GLY A 141 -2.22 -14.18 16.35
CA GLY A 141 -0.80 -14.30 16.65
C GLY A 141 -0.52 -14.39 18.12
N ALA A 142 -1.36 -13.82 18.95
CA ALA A 142 -1.19 -13.83 20.37
C ALA A 142 -1.86 -15.02 21.02
N ALA A 143 -2.52 -15.76 20.28
CA ALA A 143 -3.36 -16.74 20.80
C ALA A 143 -2.74 -17.60 21.76
N PRO A 144 -1.70 -17.85 21.93
CA PRO A 144 -1.43 -18.70 22.90
C PRO A 144 -1.35 -18.12 24.09
N PRO A 145 -1.40 -18.04 24.76
CA PRO A 145 -1.36 -17.88 25.72
C PRO A 145 -1.90 -17.70 26.44
N GLN A 146 -1.96 -17.57 26.56
CA GLN A 146 -2.42 -17.13 27.45
C GLN A 146 -2.65 -17.65 28.26
#